data_403b29e3305b6709f879ebce39a6010d
#
_entry.id   403b29e3305b6709f879ebce39a6010d
#
_cell.length_a   1.000
_cell.length_b   1.000
_cell.length_c   1.000
_cell.angle_alpha   90.00
_cell.angle_beta   90.00
_cell.angle_gamma   90.00
#
_symmetry.space_group_name_H-M   'P 1'
#
loop_
_entity.id
_entity.type
_entity.pdbx_description
1 polymer ?
#
loop_
_entity_poly.entity_id
_entity_poly.type
_entity_poly.pdbx_seq_one_letter_code
_entity_poly.pdbx_strand_id
1 'polypeptide(L)'
;MLALRDGPQETVADVRAATGYVCGEMVVDDLGRAFFGGGDPSILSNFDESIPPGPGNMPNFGFLMHVDTATGQTQVVADRMTFPNGAVVTPDGKTLIVAETFGFRLTAFDIQDGGTLANRRIWADLGVPPDGICLDQEGCVWVAAIYYLYGGAGGYIRVEEGGQVLDRIDVEGYSPYACTLGGPEMKTLFLCESAILGLPRNPGDGRIRTIEVEVAGTGSP
;
A
#
# COMPACT_ATOMS: atom_id res chain seq x y z
N MET A 1 8.36 1.71 -13.65
CA MET A 1 8.26 2.64 -14.81
C MET A 1 7.26 2.02 -15.78
N LEU A 2 6.03 2.50 -15.78
CA LEU A 2 5.05 2.12 -16.79
C LEU A 2 5.57 2.59 -18.15
N ALA A 3 6.10 1.68 -18.96
CA ALA A 3 6.26 1.96 -20.36
C ALA A 3 4.85 2.06 -20.94
N LEU A 4 4.36 3.28 -21.18
CA LEU A 4 3.21 3.49 -22.04
C LEU A 4 3.63 2.96 -23.41
N ARG A 5 3.20 1.74 -23.74
CA ARG A 5 3.32 1.26 -25.11
C ARG A 5 2.38 2.11 -25.94
N ASP A 6 2.89 2.65 -27.04
CA ASP A 6 2.07 3.31 -28.06
C ASP A 6 1.09 2.28 -28.62
N GLY A 7 -0.14 2.30 -28.14
CA GLY A 7 -1.20 1.39 -28.52
C GLY A 7 -2.54 1.82 -27.92
N PRO A 8 -3.66 1.30 -28.42
CA PRO A 8 -4.96 1.55 -27.82
C PRO A 8 -4.96 1.04 -26.38
N GLN A 9 -5.55 1.81 -25.46
CA GLN A 9 -5.77 1.36 -24.10
C GLN A 9 -6.79 0.22 -24.13
N GLU A 10 -6.40 -0.92 -23.56
CA GLU A 10 -7.30 -2.07 -23.41
C GLU A 10 -7.75 -2.18 -21.96
N THR A 11 -9.06 -2.42 -21.76
CA THR A 11 -9.60 -2.72 -20.44
C THR A 11 -9.33 -4.19 -20.14
N VAL A 12 -8.45 -4.46 -19.18
CA VAL A 12 -8.17 -5.84 -18.72
C VAL A 12 -9.36 -6.42 -17.96
N ALA A 13 -9.92 -5.63 -17.04
CA ALA A 13 -11.10 -6.03 -16.26
C ALA A 13 -11.92 -4.80 -15.86
N ASP A 14 -13.24 -4.94 -15.81
CA ASP A 14 -14.14 -3.95 -15.26
C ASP A 14 -14.62 -4.39 -13.87
N VAL A 15 -14.05 -3.80 -12.84
CA VAL A 15 -14.33 -4.14 -11.45
C VAL A 15 -15.52 -3.39 -10.84
N ARG A 16 -16.08 -2.39 -11.55
CA ARG A 16 -17.18 -1.55 -11.05
C ARG A 16 -18.41 -2.38 -10.70
N ALA A 17 -18.71 -3.37 -11.53
CA ALA A 17 -19.86 -4.27 -11.29
C ALA A 17 -19.67 -5.17 -10.06
N ALA A 18 -18.41 -5.48 -9.71
CA ALA A 18 -18.09 -6.35 -8.59
C ALA A 18 -18.00 -5.60 -7.26
N THR A 19 -17.56 -4.35 -7.28
CA THR A 19 -17.30 -3.60 -6.05
C THR A 19 -18.30 -2.47 -5.81
N GLY A 20 -18.69 -1.74 -6.85
CA GLY A 20 -19.44 -0.48 -6.70
C GLY A 20 -18.69 0.61 -5.92
N TYR A 21 -17.45 0.37 -5.52
CA TYR A 21 -16.70 1.14 -4.55
C TYR A 21 -15.38 1.68 -5.11
N VAL A 22 -14.70 2.50 -4.31
CA VAL A 22 -13.40 3.06 -4.65
C VAL A 22 -12.34 1.97 -4.54
N CYS A 23 -11.46 1.89 -5.55
CA CYS A 23 -10.27 1.04 -5.56
C CYS A 23 -9.04 1.91 -5.27
N GLY A 24 -8.12 1.35 -4.49
CA GLY A 24 -6.86 1.98 -4.10
C GLY A 24 -5.66 1.46 -4.91
N GLU A 25 -4.53 1.33 -4.24
CA GLU A 25 -3.28 0.86 -4.82
C GLU A 25 -3.35 -0.60 -5.28
N MET A 26 -2.48 -0.94 -6.24
CA MET A 26 -2.44 -2.26 -6.86
C MET A 26 -1.01 -2.76 -6.97
N VAL A 27 -0.82 -4.06 -6.74
CA VAL A 27 0.40 -4.79 -7.07
C VAL A 27 0.08 -5.87 -8.12
N VAL A 28 1.01 -6.09 -9.04
CA VAL A 28 0.94 -7.17 -10.03
C VAL A 28 2.20 -8.00 -9.92
N ASP A 29 2.06 -9.30 -9.72
CA ASP A 29 3.20 -10.21 -9.64
C ASP A 29 3.65 -10.75 -11.02
N ASP A 30 4.76 -11.48 -11.03
CA ASP A 30 5.36 -12.05 -12.25
C ASP A 30 4.47 -13.10 -12.94
N LEU A 31 3.44 -13.60 -12.28
CA LEU A 31 2.45 -14.53 -12.84
C LEU A 31 1.24 -13.80 -13.43
N GLY A 32 1.21 -12.46 -13.39
CA GLY A 32 0.11 -11.65 -13.86
C GLY A 32 -1.10 -11.66 -12.92
N ARG A 33 -0.91 -11.97 -11.63
CA ARG A 33 -1.95 -11.84 -10.61
C ARG A 33 -1.92 -10.42 -10.07
N ALA A 34 -2.98 -9.65 -10.31
CA ALA A 34 -3.12 -8.31 -9.79
C ALA A 34 -3.96 -8.34 -8.49
N PHE A 35 -3.42 -7.75 -7.43
CA PHE A 35 -4.13 -7.59 -6.16
C PHE A 35 -4.28 -6.11 -5.88
N PHE A 36 -5.49 -5.69 -5.48
CA PHE A 36 -5.71 -4.31 -5.08
C PHE A 36 -6.75 -4.21 -3.96
N GLY A 37 -6.60 -3.14 -3.18
CA GLY A 37 -7.52 -2.80 -2.12
C GLY A 37 -8.68 -1.94 -2.60
N GLY A 38 -9.78 -1.99 -1.88
CA GLY A 38 -10.91 -1.10 -2.08
C GLY A 38 -11.78 -1.07 -0.84
N GLY A 39 -12.78 -0.18 -0.85
CA GLY A 39 -13.71 -0.07 0.25
C GLY A 39 -14.88 0.83 -0.06
N ASP A 40 -15.94 0.70 0.73
CA ASP A 40 -17.13 1.55 0.66
C ASP A 40 -16.86 2.92 1.28
N PRO A 41 -16.70 4.00 0.50
CA PRO A 41 -16.45 5.33 1.03
C PRO A 41 -17.64 5.89 1.81
N SER A 42 -18.86 5.34 1.65
CA SER A 42 -20.03 5.81 2.41
C SER A 42 -19.89 5.56 3.92
N ILE A 43 -19.07 4.60 4.30
CA ILE A 43 -18.78 4.32 5.70
C ILE A 43 -18.02 5.48 6.34
N LEU A 44 -17.15 6.15 5.59
CA LEU A 44 -16.41 7.33 6.06
C LEU A 44 -17.33 8.52 6.31
N SER A 45 -18.46 8.64 5.61
CA SER A 45 -19.42 9.74 5.80
C SER A 45 -20.15 9.67 7.15
N ASN A 46 -20.16 8.52 7.80
CA ASN A 46 -20.75 8.32 9.13
C ASN A 46 -19.71 8.30 10.24
N PHE A 47 -18.45 8.56 9.91
CA PHE A 47 -17.36 8.59 10.88
C PHE A 47 -17.40 9.91 11.67
N ASP A 48 -17.25 9.81 13.00
CA ASP A 48 -17.12 10.99 13.85
C ASP A 48 -15.74 11.61 13.69
N GLU A 49 -15.65 12.69 12.92
CA GLU A 49 -14.41 13.40 12.63
C GLU A 49 -13.70 13.95 13.89
N SER A 50 -14.37 13.99 15.04
CA SER A 50 -13.75 14.38 16.31
C SER A 50 -12.84 13.29 16.89
N ILE A 51 -12.96 12.06 16.40
CA ILE A 51 -12.18 10.91 16.86
C ILE A 51 -11.12 10.60 15.77
N PRO A 52 -9.82 10.68 16.06
CA PRO A 52 -8.80 10.31 15.09
C PRO A 52 -9.00 8.87 14.60
N PRO A 53 -8.99 8.61 13.28
CA PRO A 53 -9.14 7.26 12.75
C PRO A 53 -7.99 6.36 13.22
N GLY A 54 -8.32 5.15 13.70
CA GLY A 54 -7.27 4.25 14.17
C GLY A 54 -7.80 2.89 14.62
N PRO A 55 -6.94 2.05 15.18
CA PRO A 55 -7.31 0.72 15.62
C PRO A 55 -8.48 0.76 16.61
N GLY A 56 -9.50 -0.02 16.30
CA GLY A 56 -10.69 -0.18 17.18
C GLY A 56 -11.76 0.89 17.03
N ASN A 57 -11.51 2.00 16.32
CA ASN A 57 -12.52 3.05 16.09
C ASN A 57 -12.91 3.23 14.61
N MET A 58 -12.28 2.50 13.71
CA MET A 58 -12.65 2.46 12.28
C MET A 58 -13.28 1.11 11.93
N PRO A 59 -14.41 1.11 11.22
CA PRO A 59 -15.01 -0.13 10.76
C PRO A 59 -14.13 -0.83 9.71
N ASN A 60 -14.21 -2.16 9.67
CA ASN A 60 -13.52 -2.99 8.69
C ASN A 60 -14.35 -3.04 7.40
N PHE A 61 -14.29 -2.01 6.58
CA PHE A 61 -15.10 -1.82 5.38
C PHE A 61 -14.36 -2.15 4.08
N GLY A 62 -13.06 -2.42 4.18
CA GLY A 62 -12.22 -2.70 3.02
C GLY A 62 -12.25 -4.16 2.61
N PHE A 63 -11.87 -4.39 1.38
CA PHE A 63 -11.70 -5.71 0.79
C PHE A 63 -10.43 -5.75 -0.06
N LEU A 64 -9.96 -6.96 -0.37
CA LEU A 64 -8.96 -7.20 -1.39
C LEU A 64 -9.61 -7.93 -2.56
N MET A 65 -9.26 -7.50 -3.75
CA MET A 65 -9.67 -8.12 -5.01
C MET A 65 -8.44 -8.67 -5.75
N HIS A 66 -8.61 -9.83 -6.35
CA HIS A 66 -7.69 -10.40 -7.31
C HIS A 66 -8.25 -10.24 -8.72
N VAL A 67 -7.38 -9.92 -9.66
CA VAL A 67 -7.64 -9.93 -11.10
C VAL A 67 -6.57 -10.80 -11.76
N ASP A 68 -7.01 -11.80 -12.48
CA ASP A 68 -6.16 -12.52 -13.43
C ASP A 68 -6.02 -11.67 -14.70
N THR A 69 -4.84 -11.12 -14.93
CA THR A 69 -4.62 -10.18 -16.05
C THR A 69 -4.66 -10.85 -17.42
N ALA A 70 -4.52 -12.17 -17.49
CA ALA A 70 -4.60 -12.92 -18.75
C ALA A 70 -6.05 -13.18 -19.19
N THR A 71 -6.95 -13.36 -18.23
CA THR A 71 -8.36 -13.72 -18.51
C THR A 71 -9.35 -12.60 -18.21
N GLY A 72 -8.93 -11.59 -17.43
CA GLY A 72 -9.80 -10.53 -16.90
C GLY A 72 -10.76 -11.01 -15.80
N GLN A 73 -10.62 -12.23 -15.30
CA GLN A 73 -11.45 -12.73 -14.20
C GLN A 73 -11.15 -12.00 -12.91
N THR A 74 -12.19 -11.65 -12.17
CA THR A 74 -12.12 -10.88 -10.93
C THR A 74 -12.79 -11.63 -9.78
N GLN A 75 -12.22 -11.56 -8.58
CA GLN A 75 -12.81 -12.10 -7.36
C GLN A 75 -12.41 -11.31 -6.13
N VAL A 76 -13.31 -11.17 -5.16
CA VAL A 76 -12.96 -10.68 -3.82
C VAL A 76 -12.27 -11.83 -3.08
N VAL A 77 -11.04 -11.62 -2.64
CA VAL A 77 -10.19 -12.66 -2.02
C VAL A 77 -9.97 -12.46 -0.52
N ALA A 78 -10.28 -11.27 0.00
CA ALA A 78 -10.38 -11.00 1.43
C ALA A 78 -11.36 -9.87 1.70
N ASP A 79 -12.02 -9.91 2.84
CA ASP A 79 -12.94 -8.88 3.33
C ASP A 79 -12.52 -8.37 4.70
N ARG A 80 -13.30 -7.42 5.23
CA ARG A 80 -13.11 -6.85 6.57
C ARG A 80 -11.67 -6.33 6.80
N MET A 81 -11.15 -5.63 5.81
CA MET A 81 -9.90 -4.89 5.90
C MET A 81 -10.16 -3.48 6.46
N THR A 82 -9.20 -2.94 7.17
CA THR A 82 -9.29 -1.58 7.73
C THR A 82 -8.54 -0.60 6.84
N PHE A 83 -9.14 -0.25 5.70
CA PHE A 83 -8.58 0.62 4.67
C PHE A 83 -7.29 0.04 4.07
N PRO A 84 -7.40 -1.03 3.24
CA PRO A 84 -6.24 -1.58 2.54
C PRO A 84 -5.68 -0.56 1.54
N ASN A 85 -4.36 -0.38 1.60
CA ASN A 85 -3.61 0.59 0.83
C ASN A 85 -2.42 -0.12 0.15
N GLY A 86 -1.18 0.37 0.29
CA GLY A 86 -0.01 -0.22 -0.32
C GLY A 86 0.08 -1.74 -0.17
N ALA A 87 0.50 -2.42 -1.22
CA ALA A 87 0.63 -3.88 -1.23
C ALA A 87 1.91 -4.31 -1.95
N VAL A 88 2.51 -5.40 -1.49
CA VAL A 88 3.67 -6.04 -2.12
C VAL A 88 3.50 -7.56 -2.15
N VAL A 89 4.03 -8.21 -3.18
CA VAL A 89 4.14 -9.66 -3.25
C VAL A 89 5.60 -10.06 -3.05
N THR A 90 5.86 -11.07 -2.21
CA THR A 90 7.21 -11.59 -2.03
C THR A 90 7.77 -12.16 -3.34
N PRO A 91 9.11 -12.14 -3.57
CA PRO A 91 9.71 -12.59 -4.84
C PRO A 91 9.41 -14.04 -5.23
N ASP A 92 9.09 -14.88 -4.25
CA ASP A 92 8.67 -16.27 -4.50
C ASP A 92 7.20 -16.41 -4.92
N GLY A 93 6.46 -15.29 -4.97
CA GLY A 93 5.06 -15.22 -5.35
C GLY A 93 4.09 -15.87 -4.35
N LYS A 94 4.52 -16.11 -3.10
CA LYS A 94 3.74 -16.89 -2.12
C LYS A 94 3.06 -16.06 -1.04
N THR A 95 3.54 -14.83 -0.79
CA THR A 95 2.98 -13.99 0.27
C THR A 95 2.60 -12.63 -0.28
N LEU A 96 1.37 -12.21 0.00
CA LEU A 96 0.89 -10.84 -0.20
C LEU A 96 0.95 -10.13 1.15
N ILE A 97 1.63 -8.98 1.21
CA ILE A 97 1.67 -8.10 2.38
C ILE A 97 0.92 -6.83 2.02
N VAL A 98 -0.01 -6.39 2.87
CA VAL A 98 -0.90 -5.25 2.62
C VAL A 98 -0.88 -4.30 3.81
N ALA A 99 -0.73 -3.02 3.54
CA ALA A 99 -0.89 -1.96 4.52
C ALA A 99 -2.39 -1.77 4.85
N GLU A 100 -2.74 -1.86 6.12
CA GLU A 100 -4.07 -1.46 6.61
C GLU A 100 -3.93 -0.10 7.32
N THR A 101 -4.22 1.00 6.60
CA THR A 101 -3.95 2.37 7.07
C THR A 101 -4.53 2.64 8.44
N PHE A 102 -5.83 2.44 8.62
CA PHE A 102 -6.48 2.67 9.92
C PHE A 102 -6.40 1.48 10.87
N GLY A 103 -5.81 0.37 10.42
CA GLY A 103 -5.42 -0.75 11.26
C GLY A 103 -4.05 -0.57 11.91
N PHE A 104 -3.24 0.40 11.46
CA PHE A 104 -1.87 0.68 11.91
C PHE A 104 -0.94 -0.52 11.83
N ARG A 105 -1.13 -1.34 10.81
CA ARG A 105 -0.43 -2.62 10.67
C ARG A 105 -0.19 -2.98 9.21
N LEU A 106 0.71 -3.92 9.03
CA LEU A 106 0.83 -4.73 7.82
C LEU A 106 0.18 -6.08 8.08
N THR A 107 -0.64 -6.54 7.13
CA THR A 107 -1.31 -7.84 7.17
C THR A 107 -0.80 -8.70 6.04
N ALA A 108 -0.42 -9.95 6.33
CA ALA A 108 0.03 -10.89 5.32
C ALA A 108 -1.01 -12.00 5.06
N PHE A 109 -0.94 -12.49 3.83
CA PHE A 109 -1.73 -13.62 3.35
C PHE A 109 -0.84 -14.58 2.56
N ASP A 110 -1.10 -15.88 2.65
CA ASP A 110 -0.53 -16.84 1.72
C ASP A 110 -1.32 -16.84 0.42
N ILE A 111 -0.64 -16.66 -0.70
CA ILE A 111 -1.25 -16.69 -2.03
C ILE A 111 -1.34 -18.15 -2.47
N GLN A 112 -2.54 -18.62 -2.74
CA GLN A 112 -2.83 -19.97 -3.22
C GLN A 112 -2.91 -20.01 -4.75
N ASP A 113 -2.93 -21.22 -5.31
CA ASP A 113 -3.18 -21.41 -6.73
C ASP A 113 -4.48 -20.69 -7.15
N GLY A 114 -4.43 -20.00 -8.31
CA GLY A 114 -5.57 -19.22 -8.81
C GLY A 114 -5.77 -17.87 -8.11
N GLY A 115 -4.81 -17.41 -7.28
CA GLY A 115 -4.81 -16.06 -6.69
C GLY A 115 -5.74 -15.89 -5.49
N THR A 116 -6.28 -16.98 -4.93
CA THR A 116 -7.02 -16.91 -3.65
C THR A 116 -6.06 -16.71 -2.48
N LEU A 117 -6.55 -16.14 -1.37
CA LEU A 117 -5.76 -15.82 -0.20
C LEU A 117 -6.15 -16.71 0.99
N ALA A 118 -5.14 -17.15 1.74
CA ALA A 118 -5.31 -17.95 2.96
C ALA A 118 -4.42 -17.42 4.10
N ASN A 119 -4.58 -17.98 5.29
CA ASN A 119 -3.73 -17.75 6.44
C ASN A 119 -3.48 -16.27 6.76
N ARG A 120 -4.56 -15.44 6.76
CA ARG A 120 -4.48 -14.04 7.18
C ARG A 120 -3.82 -13.92 8.54
N ARG A 121 -2.77 -13.10 8.64
CA ARG A 121 -2.02 -12.85 9.87
C ARG A 121 -1.52 -11.42 9.94
N ILE A 122 -1.29 -10.91 11.14
CA ILE A 122 -0.55 -9.65 11.31
C ILE A 122 0.91 -9.93 10.96
N TRP A 123 1.45 -9.21 9.98
CA TRP A 123 2.85 -9.27 9.60
C TRP A 123 3.69 -8.35 10.49
N ALA A 124 3.19 -7.12 10.73
CA ALA A 124 3.78 -6.15 11.66
C ALA A 124 2.70 -5.25 12.24
N ASP A 125 2.74 -5.02 13.55
CA ASP A 125 2.00 -3.95 14.21
C ASP A 125 2.90 -2.70 14.22
N LEU A 126 2.46 -1.63 13.57
CA LEU A 126 3.30 -0.46 13.34
C LEU A 126 3.06 0.65 14.36
N GLY A 127 1.88 0.67 14.99
CA GLY A 127 1.45 1.76 15.86
C GLY A 127 1.27 3.10 15.15
N VAL A 128 1.38 3.12 13.81
CA VAL A 128 1.25 4.30 12.94
C VAL A 128 0.52 3.91 11.66
N PRO A 129 -0.22 4.85 11.03
CA PRO A 129 -0.96 4.55 9.80
C PRO A 129 -0.02 4.38 8.60
N PRO A 130 0.07 3.18 8.02
CA PRO A 130 0.82 2.94 6.79
C PRO A 130 0.02 3.37 5.56
N ASP A 131 0.73 3.82 4.51
CA ASP A 131 0.20 4.11 3.18
C ASP A 131 0.91 3.23 2.14
N GLY A 132 1.56 3.78 1.12
CA GLY A 132 2.33 3.01 0.15
C GLY A 132 3.53 2.32 0.77
N ILE A 133 3.86 1.12 0.27
CA ILE A 133 4.94 0.27 0.77
C ILE A 133 5.78 -0.30 -0.36
N CYS A 134 7.04 -0.66 -0.09
CA CYS A 134 7.85 -1.45 -1.00
C CYS A 134 8.76 -2.44 -0.24
N LEU A 135 9.12 -3.54 -0.91
CA LEU A 135 9.85 -4.66 -0.33
C LEU A 135 11.33 -4.61 -0.74
N ASP A 136 12.23 -4.90 0.19
CA ASP A 136 13.65 -5.04 -0.07
C ASP A 136 14.13 -6.51 -0.11
N GLN A 137 15.39 -6.71 -0.52
CA GLN A 137 15.97 -8.05 -0.69
C GLN A 137 16.23 -8.80 0.62
N GLU A 138 16.21 -8.14 1.77
CA GLU A 138 16.28 -8.78 3.09
C GLU A 138 14.89 -9.17 3.62
N GLY A 139 13.84 -8.92 2.83
CA GLY A 139 12.45 -9.17 3.22
C GLY A 139 11.86 -8.15 4.16
N CYS A 140 12.52 -7.00 4.33
CA CYS A 140 11.97 -5.88 5.08
C CYS A 140 11.11 -4.98 4.19
N VAL A 141 10.17 -4.29 4.81
CA VAL A 141 9.24 -3.40 4.11
C VAL A 141 9.54 -1.94 4.48
N TRP A 142 9.76 -1.11 3.46
CA TRP A 142 9.69 0.32 3.60
C TRP A 142 8.24 0.78 3.56
N VAL A 143 7.86 1.61 4.51
CA VAL A 143 6.48 2.06 4.73
C VAL A 143 6.44 3.58 4.75
N ALA A 144 5.60 4.18 3.92
CA ALA A 144 5.21 5.58 4.08
C ALA A 144 4.26 5.69 5.28
N ALA A 145 4.73 6.28 6.37
CA ALA A 145 4.01 6.40 7.63
C ALA A 145 3.38 7.79 7.78
N ILE A 146 2.05 7.84 7.78
CA ILE A 146 1.29 9.09 7.76
C ILE A 146 0.99 9.52 9.19
N TYR A 147 1.76 10.47 9.73
CA TYR A 147 1.55 10.94 11.12
C TYR A 147 0.62 12.15 11.26
N TYR A 148 0.25 12.82 10.18
CA TYR A 148 -0.46 14.10 10.25
C TYR A 148 -1.78 14.05 11.02
N LEU A 149 -2.50 12.93 10.98
CA LEU A 149 -3.77 12.76 11.72
C LEU A 149 -3.59 12.78 13.24
N TYR A 150 -2.35 12.66 13.72
CA TYR A 150 -2.01 12.51 15.14
C TYR A 150 -1.07 13.60 15.63
N GLY A 151 -0.89 14.68 14.84
CA GLY A 151 -0.06 15.82 15.21
C GLY A 151 1.45 15.56 15.17
N GLY A 152 1.87 14.43 14.58
CA GLY A 152 3.28 14.08 14.40
C GLY A 152 3.84 14.42 13.02
N ALA A 153 5.15 14.46 12.89
CA ALA A 153 5.83 14.52 11.60
C ALA A 153 5.72 13.17 10.90
N GLY A 154 5.37 13.15 9.61
CA GLY A 154 5.39 11.95 8.78
C GLY A 154 6.83 11.48 8.54
N GLY A 155 6.97 10.25 8.06
CA GLY A 155 8.27 9.70 7.71
C GLY A 155 8.14 8.37 6.97
N TYR A 156 9.29 7.83 6.60
CA TYR A 156 9.39 6.48 6.07
C TYR A 156 10.11 5.62 7.09
N ILE A 157 9.60 4.43 7.33
CA ILE A 157 10.21 3.46 8.23
C ILE A 157 10.49 2.17 7.49
N ARG A 158 11.63 1.56 7.76
CA ARG A 158 12.00 0.22 7.31
C ARG A 158 11.72 -0.75 8.44
N VAL A 159 10.86 -1.74 8.20
CA VAL A 159 10.44 -2.68 9.24
C VAL A 159 10.66 -4.13 8.80
N GLU A 160 11.03 -4.99 9.74
CA GLU A 160 11.05 -6.42 9.55
C GLU A 160 9.73 -7.07 10.01
N GLU A 161 9.51 -8.33 9.64
CA GLU A 161 8.39 -9.11 10.15
C GLU A 161 8.40 -9.13 11.69
N GLY A 162 7.23 -8.84 12.29
CA GLY A 162 7.12 -8.64 13.72
C GLY A 162 7.12 -7.18 14.16
N GLY A 163 7.48 -6.23 13.28
CA GLY A 163 7.30 -4.78 13.48
C GLY A 163 8.49 -4.04 14.09
N GLN A 164 9.67 -4.68 14.19
CA GLN A 164 10.88 -3.96 14.59
C GLN A 164 11.28 -2.96 13.50
N VAL A 165 11.39 -1.69 13.87
CA VAL A 165 11.87 -0.62 12.99
C VAL A 165 13.39 -0.66 12.94
N LEU A 166 13.95 -0.85 11.74
CA LEU A 166 15.38 -0.96 11.49
C LEU A 166 15.99 0.35 10.99
N ASP A 167 15.19 1.15 10.26
CA ASP A 167 15.64 2.43 9.71
C ASP A 167 14.49 3.42 9.65
N ARG A 168 14.81 4.73 9.58
CA ARG A 168 13.84 5.81 9.57
C ARG A 168 14.33 7.03 8.80
N ILE A 169 13.44 7.60 8.00
CA ILE A 169 13.64 8.86 7.27
C ILE A 169 12.53 9.82 7.66
N ASP A 170 12.86 10.86 8.38
CA ASP A 170 11.88 11.87 8.79
C ASP A 170 11.53 12.80 7.63
N VAL A 171 10.28 13.25 7.62
CA VAL A 171 9.72 14.17 6.62
C VAL A 171 9.17 15.39 7.33
N GLU A 172 9.71 16.56 7.01
CA GLU A 172 9.24 17.83 7.57
C GLU A 172 8.42 18.62 6.55
N GLY A 173 7.27 19.15 6.97
CA GLY A 173 6.42 20.02 6.19
C GLY A 173 5.64 19.34 5.05
N TYR A 174 5.78 18.03 4.90
CA TYR A 174 5.07 17.22 3.92
C TYR A 174 4.52 15.94 4.57
N SER A 175 3.56 15.32 3.90
CA SER A 175 3.08 13.98 4.24
C SER A 175 3.67 12.96 3.27
N PRO A 176 4.23 11.85 3.77
CA PRO A 176 4.62 10.72 2.93
C PRO A 176 3.36 9.96 2.46
N TYR A 177 3.34 9.51 1.20
CA TYR A 177 2.21 8.76 0.65
C TYR A 177 2.64 7.42 0.04
N ALA A 178 3.79 7.37 -0.63
CA ALA A 178 4.27 6.14 -1.23
C ALA A 178 5.80 6.12 -1.31
N CYS A 179 6.37 4.94 -1.41
CA CYS A 179 7.78 4.75 -1.70
C CYS A 179 7.98 3.57 -2.64
N THR A 180 9.12 3.60 -3.34
CA THR A 180 9.56 2.46 -4.16
C THR A 180 11.07 2.44 -4.26
N LEU A 181 11.65 1.25 -4.35
CA LEU A 181 13.07 1.04 -4.60
C LEU A 181 13.33 0.90 -6.11
N GLY A 182 14.38 1.53 -6.59
CA GLY A 182 14.73 1.54 -7.99
C GLY A 182 16.15 2.00 -8.25
N GLY A 183 16.42 2.52 -9.45
CA GLY A 183 17.75 2.90 -9.89
C GLY A 183 18.56 1.71 -10.41
N PRO A 184 19.81 1.94 -10.92
CA PRO A 184 20.61 0.88 -11.54
C PRO A 184 20.95 -0.29 -10.63
N GLU A 185 21.14 -0.03 -9.33
CA GLU A 185 21.46 -1.03 -8.31
C GLU A 185 20.26 -1.37 -7.42
N MET A 186 19.05 -0.87 -7.75
CA MET A 186 17.84 -1.00 -6.93
C MET A 186 17.99 -0.45 -5.49
N LYS A 187 18.95 0.45 -5.26
CA LYS A 187 19.26 1.06 -3.96
C LYS A 187 18.81 2.50 -3.82
N THR A 188 18.19 3.06 -4.85
CA THR A 188 17.61 4.39 -4.77
C THR A 188 16.17 4.27 -4.27
N LEU A 189 15.91 4.74 -3.06
CA LEU A 189 14.55 4.82 -2.52
C LEU A 189 13.90 6.13 -2.98
N PHE A 190 12.84 6.02 -3.76
CA PHE A 190 12.01 7.14 -4.21
C PHE A 190 10.90 7.38 -3.19
N LEU A 191 10.77 8.62 -2.75
CA LEU A 191 9.89 9.06 -1.68
C LEU A 191 8.84 10.01 -2.28
N CYS A 192 7.60 9.58 -2.34
CA CYS A 192 6.47 10.37 -2.87
C CYS A 192 5.82 11.15 -1.73
N GLU A 193 5.91 12.47 -1.77
CA GLU A 193 5.45 13.35 -0.71
C GLU A 193 4.52 14.44 -1.27
N SER A 194 3.55 14.85 -0.49
CA SER A 194 2.65 15.95 -0.87
C SER A 194 2.28 16.79 0.36
N ALA A 195 1.49 17.84 0.14
CA ALA A 195 0.96 18.65 1.22
C ALA A 195 0.26 17.80 2.28
N ILE A 196 0.40 18.20 3.52
CA ILE A 196 -0.26 17.55 4.66
C ILE A 196 -1.78 17.59 4.43
N LEU A 197 -2.44 16.47 4.60
CA LEU A 197 -3.89 16.35 4.46
C LEU A 197 -4.59 17.29 5.46
N GLY A 198 -5.62 18.00 5.00
CA GLY A 198 -6.33 18.99 5.81
C GLY A 198 -5.73 20.39 5.77
N LEU A 199 -4.52 20.59 5.23
CA LEU A 199 -3.99 21.92 4.93
C LEU A 199 -4.35 22.36 3.49
N PRO A 200 -4.39 23.69 3.23
CA PRO A 200 -4.61 24.18 1.88
C PRO A 200 -3.59 23.61 0.91
N ARG A 201 -4.06 23.06 -0.22
CA ARG A 201 -3.22 22.51 -1.28
C ARG A 201 -3.06 23.52 -2.40
N ASN A 202 -1.81 23.72 -2.84
CA ASN A 202 -1.52 24.49 -4.04
C ASN A 202 -1.14 23.56 -5.18
N PRO A 203 -1.39 23.93 -6.45
CA PRO A 203 -0.83 23.20 -7.58
C PRO A 203 0.70 23.11 -7.43
N GLY A 204 1.26 21.90 -7.49
CA GLY A 204 2.69 21.68 -7.33
C GLY A 204 3.18 21.36 -5.91
N ASP A 205 2.30 21.19 -4.93
CA ASP A 205 2.68 20.79 -3.57
C ASP A 205 3.22 19.33 -3.47
N GLY A 206 3.08 18.53 -4.53
CA GLY A 206 3.68 17.20 -4.60
C GLY A 206 5.16 17.27 -4.98
N ARG A 207 5.97 16.39 -4.38
CA ARG A 207 7.38 16.20 -4.75
C ARG A 207 7.80 14.74 -4.69
N ILE A 208 8.87 14.42 -5.42
CA ILE A 208 9.58 13.15 -5.29
C ILE A 208 10.98 13.48 -4.82
N ARG A 209 11.39 12.91 -3.68
CA ARG A 209 12.79 12.89 -3.22
C ARG A 209 13.38 11.51 -3.48
N THR A 210 14.70 11.45 -3.49
CA THR A 210 15.45 10.19 -3.55
C THR A 210 16.49 10.15 -2.45
N ILE A 211 16.74 8.95 -1.94
CA ILE A 211 17.82 8.68 -1.00
C ILE A 211 18.45 7.32 -1.34
N GLU A 212 19.77 7.23 -1.21
CA GLU A 212 20.44 5.94 -1.36
C GLU A 212 20.33 5.17 -0.04
N VAL A 213 19.99 3.88 -0.18
CA VAL A 213 19.86 2.93 0.94
C VAL A 213 20.83 1.75 0.77
N GLU A 214 21.13 1.07 1.88
CA GLU A 214 22.11 -0.01 1.86
C GLU A 214 21.56 -1.29 1.20
N VAL A 215 20.28 -1.58 1.41
CA VAL A 215 19.63 -2.81 0.93
C VAL A 215 18.84 -2.52 -0.34
N ALA A 216 19.11 -3.30 -1.37
CA ALA A 216 18.44 -3.17 -2.66
C ALA A 216 16.97 -3.65 -2.61
N GLY A 217 16.13 -3.11 -3.48
CA GLY A 217 14.78 -3.59 -3.70
C GLY A 217 14.74 -4.93 -4.41
N THR A 218 13.61 -5.62 -4.30
CA THR A 218 13.37 -6.93 -4.95
C THR A 218 13.18 -6.83 -6.46
N GLY A 219 12.95 -5.63 -6.99
CA GLY A 219 12.67 -5.41 -8.42
C GLY A 219 11.21 -5.60 -8.81
N SER A 220 10.39 -6.03 -7.89
CA SER A 220 8.92 -6.04 -8.03
C SER A 220 8.34 -4.90 -7.18
N PRO A 221 7.34 -4.16 -7.72
CA PRO A 221 6.62 -3.19 -6.92
C PRO A 221 5.84 -3.88 -5.81
#